data_50a8a73c547c77f086b982b333ea4995
#
_entry.id   50a8a73c547c77f086b982b333ea4995
#
_cell.length_a   1.000
_cell.length_b   1.000
_cell.length_c   1.000
_cell.angle_alpha   90.00
_cell.angle_beta   90.00
_cell.angle_gamma   90.00
#
_symmetry.space_group_name_H-M   'P 1'
#
loop_
_entity.id
_entity.type
_entity.pdbx_description
1 polymer ?
#
loop_
_entity_poly.entity_id
_entity_poly.type
_entity_poly.pdbx_seq_one_letter_code
_entity_poly.pdbx_strand_id
1 'polypeptide(L)'
;MTIQLSDHFTYKKLLYFVLPSIGMMVFTSIYGVVDGFFISNFAGKTAFAAINLVMPFIMITAGLGFMLGTGGTALVSKLLGQGKKQRANECFTMLIKAVVIGGIIISIFGVIFMKQVALFLGATSEMLEDCIIYGQIIIAFNTAYMLQNIFQSFMIAAEKPKMGFKITVISGVANMILDAVFVGTFRWGVAGAAVASGISQCIGGGLPLLYFMKENDSTLRLVPAKIEMKPILKAAGNGSSELMTNISSSIISSIYNFQLMKYIGEDGVAAYGVLMYVQFIFIAIYIGYAIGSAPVISYHYGAENEHELKNMFHKSISIMISLGIILTISAIVLAPVLGHIFVGYDQVLFNLTTYAFKLFSFSFLFTGLNIFSSSFFTALNNGVISAIISFTRTLVFQMIAILVLPLLLQTDGIWLSNVFAEAGALIVSLTFILIERKGYNY
;
A
#
# COMPACT_ATOMS: atom_id res chain seq x y z
N MET A 1 -7.36 5.30 -27.54
CA MET A 1 -7.96 3.95 -27.37
C MET A 1 -8.34 3.78 -25.91
N THR A 2 -9.59 3.55 -25.64
CA THR A 2 -10.07 3.09 -24.32
C THR A 2 -9.79 1.59 -24.24
N ILE A 3 -8.97 1.16 -23.30
CA ILE A 3 -8.68 -0.25 -23.06
C ILE A 3 -9.75 -0.78 -22.12
N GLN A 4 -10.40 -1.87 -22.49
CA GLN A 4 -11.44 -2.55 -21.71
C GLN A 4 -10.87 -3.77 -20.98
N LEU A 5 -11.50 -4.16 -19.87
CA LEU A 5 -11.10 -5.35 -19.12
C LEU A 5 -11.24 -6.64 -19.95
N SER A 6 -12.19 -6.66 -20.91
CA SER A 6 -12.47 -7.78 -21.81
C SER A 6 -11.48 -7.96 -22.95
N ASP A 7 -10.56 -7.00 -23.14
CA ASP A 7 -9.64 -7.04 -24.26
C ASP A 7 -8.55 -8.11 -24.14
N HIS A 8 -8.02 -8.55 -25.27
CA HIS A 8 -6.77 -9.30 -25.28
C HIS A 8 -5.60 -8.38 -24.94
N PHE A 9 -4.75 -8.78 -23.96
CA PHE A 9 -3.63 -7.98 -23.48
C PHE A 9 -2.29 -8.46 -24.06
N THR A 10 -1.71 -7.66 -24.96
CA THR A 10 -0.29 -7.73 -25.31
C THR A 10 0.56 -7.09 -24.22
N TYR A 11 1.88 -7.32 -24.17
CA TYR A 11 2.78 -6.65 -23.21
C TYR A 11 2.62 -5.14 -23.24
N LYS A 12 2.61 -4.52 -24.44
CA LYS A 12 2.45 -3.08 -24.61
C LYS A 12 1.12 -2.57 -24.05
N LYS A 13 0.03 -3.28 -24.33
CA LYS A 13 -1.31 -2.90 -23.88
C LYS A 13 -1.45 -3.04 -22.36
N LEU A 14 -0.90 -4.13 -21.79
CA LEU A 14 -0.88 -4.37 -20.36
C LEU A 14 -0.10 -3.27 -19.62
N LEU A 15 1.13 -3.00 -20.05
CA LEU A 15 1.95 -1.93 -19.47
C LEU A 15 1.26 -0.57 -19.55
N TYR A 16 0.67 -0.24 -20.71
CA TYR A 16 -0.05 1.02 -20.88
C TYR A 16 -1.28 1.15 -19.98
N PHE A 17 -1.95 0.03 -19.70
CA PHE A 17 -3.11 -0.02 -18.80
C PHE A 17 -2.71 0.11 -17.31
N VAL A 18 -1.64 -0.57 -16.90
CA VAL A 18 -1.20 -0.58 -15.48
C VAL A 18 -0.31 0.63 -15.11
N LEU A 19 0.31 1.30 -16.09
CA LEU A 19 1.22 2.42 -15.83
C LEU A 19 0.59 3.56 -15.00
N PRO A 20 -0.67 3.98 -15.22
CA PRO A 20 -1.32 4.95 -14.33
C PRO A 20 -1.45 4.47 -12.90
N SER A 21 -1.68 3.17 -12.68
CA SER A 21 -1.78 2.58 -11.32
C SER A 21 -0.42 2.55 -10.62
N ILE A 22 0.65 2.25 -11.36
CA ILE A 22 2.03 2.37 -10.87
C ILE A 22 2.30 3.83 -10.50
N GLY A 23 1.93 4.76 -11.39
CA GLY A 23 2.07 6.20 -11.14
C GLY A 23 1.32 6.67 -9.89
N MET A 24 0.09 6.17 -9.65
CA MET A 24 -0.67 6.45 -8.42
C MET A 24 0.11 6.04 -7.16
N MET A 25 0.61 4.81 -7.13
CA MET A 25 1.31 4.28 -5.94
C MET A 25 2.64 4.99 -5.71
N VAL A 26 3.44 5.19 -6.75
CA VAL A 26 4.71 5.92 -6.67
C VAL A 26 4.49 7.36 -6.22
N PHE A 27 3.52 8.05 -6.80
CA PHE A 27 3.23 9.44 -6.42
C PHE A 27 2.72 9.54 -4.98
N THR A 28 1.90 8.58 -4.53
CA THR A 28 1.45 8.48 -3.14
C THR A 28 2.63 8.31 -2.18
N SER A 29 3.61 7.49 -2.53
CA SER A 29 4.83 7.32 -1.72
C SER A 29 5.66 8.61 -1.66
N ILE A 30 5.78 9.33 -2.78
CA ILE A 30 6.56 10.57 -2.86
C ILE A 30 5.92 11.68 -2.00
N TYR A 31 4.60 11.92 -2.13
CA TYR A 31 4.00 13.00 -1.36
C TYR A 31 3.97 12.68 0.14
N GLY A 32 3.89 11.41 0.54
CA GLY A 32 4.05 11.01 1.95
C GLY A 32 5.43 11.36 2.53
N VAL A 33 6.50 11.23 1.72
CA VAL A 33 7.85 11.67 2.10
C VAL A 33 7.90 13.20 2.24
N VAL A 34 7.26 13.94 1.35
CA VAL A 34 7.20 15.41 1.40
C VAL A 34 6.44 15.90 2.63
N ASP A 35 5.31 15.27 2.97
CA ASP A 35 4.55 15.56 4.21
C ASP A 35 5.44 15.38 5.45
N GLY A 36 6.14 14.26 5.56
CA GLY A 36 7.11 14.01 6.62
C GLY A 36 8.24 15.07 6.69
N PHE A 37 8.71 15.55 5.54
CA PHE A 37 9.70 16.62 5.46
C PHE A 37 9.17 17.94 6.06
N PHE A 38 7.96 18.36 5.70
CA PHE A 38 7.38 19.58 6.27
C PHE A 38 7.20 19.48 7.78
N ILE A 39 6.69 18.35 8.27
CA ILE A 39 6.49 18.14 9.70
C ILE A 39 7.81 18.18 10.47
N SER A 40 8.82 17.43 10.01
CA SER A 40 10.11 17.35 10.72
C SER A 40 10.85 18.70 10.79
N ASN A 41 10.76 19.50 9.72
CA ASN A 41 11.50 20.76 9.62
C ASN A 41 10.76 21.96 10.23
N PHE A 42 9.42 21.97 10.24
CA PHE A 42 8.64 23.14 10.65
C PHE A 42 7.81 22.93 11.91
N ALA A 43 7.42 21.69 12.25
CA ALA A 43 6.68 21.40 13.49
C ALA A 43 7.60 20.95 14.64
N GLY A 44 8.80 20.48 14.32
CA GLY A 44 9.82 20.11 15.31
C GLY A 44 9.88 18.62 15.63
N LYS A 45 10.93 18.23 16.39
CA LYS A 45 11.26 16.82 16.67
C LYS A 45 10.16 16.08 17.45
N THR A 46 9.62 16.72 18.49
CA THR A 46 8.58 16.12 19.35
C THR A 46 7.29 15.88 18.55
N ALA A 47 6.88 16.86 17.75
CA ALA A 47 5.72 16.75 16.85
C ALA A 47 5.88 15.61 15.83
N PHE A 48 7.05 15.52 15.21
CA PHE A 48 7.35 14.44 14.27
C PHE A 48 7.31 13.06 14.94
N ALA A 49 7.86 12.94 16.16
CA ALA A 49 7.81 11.71 16.93
C ALA A 49 6.37 11.33 17.33
N ALA A 50 5.55 12.32 17.72
CA ALA A 50 4.15 12.12 18.07
C ALA A 50 3.33 11.57 16.89
N ILE A 51 3.52 12.14 15.70
CA ILE A 51 2.86 11.67 14.47
C ILE A 51 3.26 10.24 14.15
N ASN A 52 4.56 9.93 14.17
CA ASN A 52 5.04 8.58 13.89
C ASN A 52 4.51 7.54 14.90
N LEU A 53 4.27 7.95 16.15
CA LEU A 53 3.71 7.07 17.18
C LEU A 53 2.25 6.68 16.88
N VAL A 54 1.41 7.60 16.41
CA VAL A 54 -0.01 7.32 16.14
C VAL A 54 -0.26 6.81 14.72
N MET A 55 0.71 6.94 13.82
CA MET A 55 0.61 6.50 12.42
C MET A 55 0.18 5.04 12.24
N PRO A 56 0.71 4.04 12.98
CA PRO A 56 0.28 2.65 12.85
C PRO A 56 -1.24 2.47 13.07
N PHE A 57 -1.81 3.17 14.04
CA PHE A 57 -3.26 3.14 14.28
C PHE A 57 -4.05 3.70 13.10
N ILE A 58 -3.61 4.85 12.57
CA ILE A 58 -4.23 5.50 11.40
C ILE A 58 -4.13 4.59 10.18
N MET A 59 -2.96 3.98 9.93
CA MET A 59 -2.74 3.07 8.80
C MET A 59 -3.60 1.81 8.87
N ILE A 60 -3.83 1.26 10.07
CA ILE A 60 -4.72 0.10 10.25
C ILE A 60 -6.15 0.48 9.92
N THR A 61 -6.65 1.61 10.42
CA THR A 61 -8.03 2.05 10.18
C THR A 61 -8.28 2.41 8.72
N ALA A 62 -7.36 3.11 8.08
CA ALA A 62 -7.41 3.41 6.64
C ALA A 62 -7.21 2.16 5.77
N GLY A 63 -6.42 1.21 6.23
CA GLY A 63 -6.18 -0.09 5.59
C GLY A 63 -7.44 -0.92 5.37
N LEU A 64 -8.49 -0.70 6.18
CA LEU A 64 -9.82 -1.29 5.95
C LEU A 64 -10.42 -0.83 4.61
N GLY A 65 -10.20 0.43 4.22
CA GLY A 65 -10.59 0.93 2.90
C GLY A 65 -9.83 0.22 1.77
N PHE A 66 -8.53 0.00 1.97
CA PHE A 66 -7.68 -0.71 1.01
C PHE A 66 -8.08 -2.20 0.89
N MET A 67 -8.34 -2.85 2.02
CA MET A 67 -8.85 -4.23 2.08
C MET A 67 -10.16 -4.41 1.29
N LEU A 68 -11.14 -3.52 1.54
CA LEU A 68 -12.41 -3.56 0.79
C LEU A 68 -12.23 -3.13 -0.66
N GLY A 69 -11.22 -2.32 -0.98
CA GLY A 69 -10.86 -1.90 -2.32
C GLY A 69 -10.35 -3.08 -3.16
N THR A 70 -9.30 -3.73 -2.74
CA THR A 70 -8.67 -4.84 -3.49
C THR A 70 -9.57 -6.06 -3.55
N GLY A 71 -10.11 -6.51 -2.41
CA GLY A 71 -11.00 -7.66 -2.37
C GLY A 71 -12.35 -7.41 -3.03
N GLY A 72 -12.87 -6.19 -2.90
CA GLY A 72 -14.12 -5.77 -3.55
C GLY A 72 -14.00 -5.63 -5.06
N THR A 73 -12.89 -5.07 -5.53
CA THR A 73 -12.59 -4.95 -6.95
C THR A 73 -12.51 -6.33 -7.62
N ALA A 74 -11.88 -7.31 -6.97
CA ALA A 74 -11.84 -8.67 -7.47
C ALA A 74 -13.24 -9.30 -7.57
N LEU A 75 -14.09 -9.10 -6.56
CA LEU A 75 -15.47 -9.58 -6.58
C LEU A 75 -16.29 -8.92 -7.70
N VAL A 76 -16.21 -7.60 -7.81
CA VAL A 76 -16.97 -6.80 -8.78
C VAL A 76 -16.52 -7.11 -10.22
N SER A 77 -15.20 -7.15 -10.47
CA SER A 77 -14.65 -7.47 -11.81
C SER A 77 -15.00 -8.89 -12.24
N LYS A 78 -15.02 -9.87 -11.32
CA LYS A 78 -15.52 -11.21 -11.59
C LYS A 78 -16.99 -11.20 -12.02
N LEU A 79 -17.85 -10.44 -11.34
CA LEU A 79 -19.26 -10.30 -11.71
C LEU A 79 -19.44 -9.64 -13.09
N LEU A 80 -18.60 -8.66 -13.42
CA LEU A 80 -18.57 -8.04 -14.75
C LEU A 80 -18.18 -9.08 -15.83
N GLY A 81 -17.17 -9.89 -15.57
CA GLY A 81 -16.78 -10.99 -16.46
C GLY A 81 -17.87 -12.01 -16.68
N GLN A 82 -18.69 -12.28 -15.66
CA GLN A 82 -19.88 -13.15 -15.75
C GLN A 82 -21.06 -12.50 -16.50
N GLY A 83 -20.94 -11.27 -17.00
CA GLY A 83 -22.03 -10.51 -17.62
C GLY A 83 -23.07 -9.97 -16.63
N LYS A 84 -22.88 -10.11 -15.31
CA LYS A 84 -23.82 -9.71 -14.25
C LYS A 84 -23.63 -8.24 -13.87
N LYS A 85 -23.71 -7.32 -14.84
CA LYS A 85 -23.42 -5.88 -14.64
C LYS A 85 -24.27 -5.23 -13.54
N GLN A 86 -25.58 -5.56 -13.47
CA GLN A 86 -26.45 -5.02 -12.42
C GLN A 86 -25.94 -5.42 -11.02
N ARG A 87 -25.65 -6.71 -10.82
CA ARG A 87 -25.15 -7.22 -9.53
C ARG A 87 -23.77 -6.66 -9.18
N ALA A 88 -22.90 -6.44 -10.17
CA ALA A 88 -21.60 -5.79 -9.98
C ALA A 88 -21.77 -4.37 -9.43
N ASN A 89 -22.68 -3.57 -9.99
CA ASN A 89 -22.97 -2.21 -9.52
C ASN A 89 -23.63 -2.21 -8.12
N GLU A 90 -24.51 -3.16 -7.83
CA GLU A 90 -25.07 -3.33 -6.47
C GLU A 90 -23.97 -3.64 -5.45
N CYS A 91 -23.09 -4.62 -5.75
CA CYS A 91 -21.95 -4.95 -4.88
C CYS A 91 -21.01 -3.75 -4.70
N PHE A 92 -20.67 -3.04 -5.77
CA PHE A 92 -19.88 -1.80 -5.70
C PHE A 92 -20.52 -0.79 -4.74
N THR A 93 -21.82 -0.53 -4.90
CA THR A 93 -22.55 0.41 -4.03
C THR A 93 -22.57 -0.03 -2.58
N MET A 94 -22.77 -1.34 -2.31
CA MET A 94 -22.74 -1.89 -0.96
C MET A 94 -21.39 -1.68 -0.29
N LEU A 95 -20.29 -1.89 -1.02
CA LEU A 95 -18.93 -1.71 -0.51
C LEU A 95 -18.64 -0.23 -0.19
N ILE A 96 -19.05 0.69 -1.06
CA ILE A 96 -18.92 2.13 -0.79
C ILE A 96 -19.75 2.54 0.45
N LYS A 97 -20.99 2.06 0.57
CA LYS A 97 -21.82 2.29 1.78
C LYS A 97 -21.17 1.72 3.03
N ALA A 98 -20.60 0.51 2.97
CA ALA A 98 -19.92 -0.11 4.08
C ALA A 98 -18.68 0.71 4.53
N VAL A 99 -17.90 1.22 3.58
CA VAL A 99 -16.76 2.12 3.87
C VAL A 99 -17.22 3.42 4.51
N VAL A 100 -18.28 4.04 4.00
CA VAL A 100 -18.80 5.30 4.58
C VAL A 100 -19.31 5.07 6.01
N ILE A 101 -20.15 4.06 6.22
CA ILE A 101 -20.72 3.77 7.54
C ILE A 101 -19.62 3.34 8.51
N GLY A 102 -18.75 2.40 8.12
CA GLY A 102 -17.64 1.94 8.94
C GLY A 102 -16.64 3.06 9.24
N GLY A 103 -16.33 3.89 8.24
CA GLY A 103 -15.45 5.05 8.40
C GLY A 103 -16.00 6.07 9.39
N ILE A 104 -17.30 6.40 9.33
CA ILE A 104 -17.96 7.32 10.29
C ILE A 104 -17.89 6.73 11.71
N ILE A 105 -18.21 5.45 11.87
CA ILE A 105 -18.16 4.78 13.18
C ILE A 105 -16.72 4.84 13.73
N ILE A 106 -15.72 4.47 12.93
CA ILE A 106 -14.31 4.52 13.32
C ILE A 106 -13.87 5.95 13.65
N SER A 107 -14.31 6.95 12.87
CA SER A 107 -14.01 8.37 13.13
C SER A 107 -14.57 8.81 14.49
N ILE A 108 -15.81 8.51 14.79
CA ILE A 108 -16.44 8.89 16.06
C ILE A 108 -15.70 8.25 17.25
N PHE A 109 -15.52 6.93 17.22
CA PHE A 109 -14.81 6.23 18.29
C PHE A 109 -13.34 6.64 18.38
N GLY A 110 -12.67 6.79 17.24
CA GLY A 110 -11.28 7.20 17.20
C GLY A 110 -11.04 8.59 17.79
N VAL A 111 -11.91 9.57 17.50
CA VAL A 111 -11.84 10.92 18.10
C VAL A 111 -12.05 10.86 19.62
N ILE A 112 -13.04 10.08 20.09
CA ILE A 112 -13.36 9.97 21.53
C ILE A 112 -12.22 9.29 22.29
N PHE A 113 -11.67 8.22 21.74
CA PHE A 113 -10.66 7.38 22.43
C PHE A 113 -9.22 7.67 22.03
N MET A 114 -8.92 8.73 21.30
CA MET A 114 -7.57 9.03 20.81
C MET A 114 -6.54 9.17 21.92
N LYS A 115 -6.92 9.77 23.06
CA LYS A 115 -6.04 9.85 24.24
C LYS A 115 -5.62 8.47 24.76
N GLN A 116 -6.58 7.54 24.87
CA GLN A 116 -6.32 6.18 25.32
C GLN A 116 -5.44 5.42 24.32
N VAL A 117 -5.69 5.62 23.02
CA VAL A 117 -4.88 5.04 21.94
C VAL A 117 -3.44 5.56 22.04
N ALA A 118 -3.22 6.86 22.18
CA ALA A 118 -1.90 7.46 22.29
C ALA A 118 -1.14 6.92 23.51
N LEU A 119 -1.79 6.85 24.66
CA LEU A 119 -1.20 6.27 25.89
C LEU A 119 -0.88 4.78 25.73
N PHE A 120 -1.75 4.01 25.10
CA PHE A 120 -1.52 2.59 24.82
C PHE A 120 -0.32 2.37 23.88
N LEU A 121 -0.12 3.27 22.92
CA LEU A 121 1.02 3.24 22.01
C LEU A 121 2.33 3.73 22.66
N GLY A 122 2.27 4.26 23.89
CA GLY A 122 3.45 4.66 24.65
C GLY A 122 3.78 6.15 24.56
N ALA A 123 2.79 7.03 24.33
CA ALA A 123 3.00 8.48 24.30
C ALA A 123 3.51 8.97 25.66
N THR A 124 4.64 9.72 25.64
CA THR A 124 5.17 10.43 26.81
C THR A 124 4.35 11.69 27.10
N SER A 125 4.48 12.23 28.32
CA SER A 125 3.78 13.48 28.68
C SER A 125 4.08 14.65 27.75
N GLU A 126 5.29 14.69 27.17
CA GLU A 126 5.74 15.77 26.26
C GLU A 126 5.09 15.70 24.89
N MET A 127 4.80 14.49 24.37
CA MET A 127 4.24 14.30 23.03
C MET A 127 2.73 13.98 23.03
N LEU A 128 2.14 13.77 24.22
CA LEU A 128 0.75 13.32 24.33
C LEU A 128 -0.24 14.30 23.71
N GLU A 129 -0.03 15.59 23.89
CA GLU A 129 -0.91 16.63 23.35
C GLU A 129 -0.86 16.64 21.80
N ASP A 130 0.35 16.57 21.22
CA ASP A 130 0.53 16.47 19.77
C ASP A 130 -0.09 15.19 19.19
N CYS A 131 0.04 14.06 19.89
CA CYS A 131 -0.60 12.79 19.51
C CYS A 131 -2.13 12.92 19.48
N ILE A 132 -2.72 13.58 20.48
CA ILE A 132 -4.18 13.76 20.57
C ILE A 132 -4.65 14.71 19.47
N ILE A 133 -4.03 15.87 19.32
CA ILE A 133 -4.42 16.87 18.32
C ILE A 133 -4.33 16.29 16.91
N TYR A 134 -3.16 15.76 16.53
CA TYR A 134 -2.96 15.16 15.22
C TYR A 134 -3.92 14.00 14.97
N GLY A 135 -3.95 13.06 15.94
CA GLY A 135 -4.75 11.86 15.82
C GLY A 135 -6.24 12.13 15.72
N GLN A 136 -6.79 13.06 16.51
CA GLN A 136 -8.21 13.42 16.46
C GLN A 136 -8.58 14.06 15.13
N ILE A 137 -7.76 14.98 14.62
CA ILE A 137 -8.03 15.66 13.35
C ILE A 137 -7.96 14.64 12.21
N ILE A 138 -6.90 13.89 12.09
CA ILE A 138 -6.74 12.96 10.96
C ILE A 138 -7.77 11.83 10.98
N ILE A 139 -8.14 11.31 12.16
CA ILE A 139 -9.15 10.25 12.28
C ILE A 139 -10.58 10.79 12.00
N ALA A 140 -10.84 12.07 12.21
CA ALA A 140 -12.09 12.68 11.79
C ALA A 140 -12.26 12.64 10.25
N PHE A 141 -11.15 12.69 9.49
CA PHE A 141 -11.14 12.54 8.03
C PHE A 141 -10.98 11.09 7.57
N ASN A 142 -10.93 10.11 8.50
CA ASN A 142 -10.67 8.70 8.15
C ASN A 142 -11.65 8.13 7.11
N THR A 143 -12.92 8.55 7.14
CA THR A 143 -13.90 8.15 6.12
C THR A 143 -13.45 8.58 4.71
N ALA A 144 -12.94 9.78 4.57
CA ALA A 144 -12.41 10.27 3.29
C ALA A 144 -11.15 9.51 2.87
N TYR A 145 -10.29 9.17 3.83
CA TYR A 145 -9.09 8.36 3.59
C TYR A 145 -9.44 6.93 3.14
N MET A 146 -10.39 6.29 3.82
CA MET A 146 -10.88 4.98 3.39
C MET A 146 -11.52 5.03 1.99
N LEU A 147 -12.27 6.10 1.67
CA LEU A 147 -12.83 6.31 0.33
C LEU A 147 -11.74 6.53 -0.72
N GLN A 148 -10.70 7.27 -0.41
CA GLN A 148 -9.55 7.44 -1.31
C GLN A 148 -8.91 6.09 -1.63
N ASN A 149 -8.67 5.26 -0.60
CA ASN A 149 -8.04 3.95 -0.76
C ASN A 149 -8.91 2.99 -1.59
N ILE A 150 -10.20 2.90 -1.31
CA ILE A 150 -11.10 2.01 -2.07
C ILE A 150 -11.22 2.45 -3.54
N PHE A 151 -11.27 3.75 -3.80
CA PHE A 151 -11.40 4.26 -5.16
C PHE A 151 -10.12 4.12 -5.98
N GLN A 152 -8.92 4.04 -5.38
CA GLN A 152 -7.69 3.71 -6.11
C GLN A 152 -7.85 2.38 -6.87
N SER A 153 -8.46 1.38 -6.27
CA SER A 153 -8.73 0.10 -6.93
C SER A 153 -9.94 0.15 -7.87
N PHE A 154 -11.04 0.78 -7.45
CA PHE A 154 -12.26 0.80 -8.26
C PHE A 154 -12.18 1.67 -9.52
N MET A 155 -11.35 2.72 -9.55
CA MET A 155 -11.09 3.47 -10.78
C MET A 155 -10.48 2.60 -11.86
N ILE A 156 -9.69 1.58 -11.49
CA ILE A 156 -9.10 0.65 -12.44
C ILE A 156 -10.16 -0.33 -12.94
N ALA A 157 -10.97 -0.88 -12.04
CA ALA A 157 -12.09 -1.77 -12.40
C ALA A 157 -13.16 -1.07 -13.26
N ALA A 158 -13.30 0.24 -13.09
CA ALA A 158 -14.17 1.10 -13.91
C ALA A 158 -13.55 1.47 -15.27
N GLU A 159 -12.38 0.89 -15.64
CA GLU A 159 -11.64 1.19 -16.87
C GLU A 159 -11.17 2.66 -16.99
N LYS A 160 -10.99 3.33 -15.84
CA LYS A 160 -10.58 4.74 -15.72
C LYS A 160 -9.26 4.94 -14.95
N PRO A 161 -8.19 4.11 -15.16
CA PRO A 161 -6.97 4.22 -14.38
C PRO A 161 -6.28 5.58 -14.54
N LYS A 162 -6.34 6.18 -15.73
CA LYS A 162 -5.79 7.53 -15.97
C LYS A 162 -6.50 8.62 -15.17
N MET A 163 -7.82 8.50 -14.99
CA MET A 163 -8.59 9.43 -14.16
C MET A 163 -8.23 9.24 -12.68
N GLY A 164 -8.09 8.00 -12.22
CA GLY A 164 -7.61 7.69 -10.87
C GLY A 164 -6.24 8.33 -10.61
N PHE A 165 -5.29 8.18 -11.54
CA PHE A 165 -3.98 8.81 -11.44
C PHE A 165 -4.07 10.35 -11.35
N LYS A 166 -4.86 10.99 -12.22
CA LYS A 166 -5.06 12.45 -12.18
C LYS A 166 -5.61 12.91 -10.83
N ILE A 167 -6.60 12.22 -10.28
CA ILE A 167 -7.19 12.54 -8.97
C ILE A 167 -6.15 12.39 -7.86
N THR A 168 -5.35 11.32 -7.89
CA THR A 168 -4.26 11.11 -6.92
C THR A 168 -3.23 12.23 -6.99
N VAL A 169 -2.85 12.67 -8.19
CA VAL A 169 -1.91 13.80 -8.37
C VAL A 169 -2.52 15.10 -7.84
N ILE A 170 -3.78 15.40 -8.15
CA ILE A 170 -4.46 16.60 -7.65
C ILE A 170 -4.52 16.58 -6.11
N SER A 171 -4.90 15.45 -5.52
CA SER A 171 -4.96 15.26 -4.07
C SER A 171 -3.58 15.46 -3.41
N GLY A 172 -2.54 14.81 -3.94
CA GLY A 172 -1.19 14.91 -3.38
C GLY A 172 -0.55 16.29 -3.57
N VAL A 173 -0.76 16.94 -4.72
CA VAL A 173 -0.29 18.34 -4.93
C VAL A 173 -1.03 19.28 -3.99
N ALA A 174 -2.34 19.10 -3.78
CA ALA A 174 -3.10 19.87 -2.81
C ALA A 174 -2.53 19.68 -1.38
N ASN A 175 -2.21 18.44 -0.99
CA ASN A 175 -1.56 18.18 0.29
C ASN A 175 -0.24 18.95 0.43
N MET A 176 0.69 18.83 -0.53
CA MET A 176 1.99 19.52 -0.49
C MET A 176 1.84 21.06 -0.39
N ILE A 177 0.88 21.65 -1.13
CA ILE A 177 0.61 23.09 -1.07
C ILE A 177 0.04 23.47 0.31
N LEU A 178 -0.91 22.69 0.82
CA LEU A 178 -1.52 22.95 2.12
C LEU A 178 -0.53 22.77 3.27
N ASP A 179 0.40 21.80 3.18
CA ASP A 179 1.49 21.67 4.15
C ASP A 179 2.41 22.89 4.15
N ALA A 180 2.80 23.37 2.96
CA ALA A 180 3.60 24.58 2.84
C ALA A 180 2.88 25.81 3.45
N VAL A 181 1.57 25.90 3.30
CA VAL A 181 0.76 27.01 3.84
C VAL A 181 0.52 26.83 5.34
N PHE A 182 -0.02 25.71 5.77
CA PHE A 182 -0.46 25.52 7.15
C PHE A 182 0.70 25.23 8.11
N VAL A 183 1.64 24.40 7.70
CA VAL A 183 2.79 24.03 8.53
C VAL A 183 3.93 25.01 8.33
N GLY A 184 4.27 25.34 7.07
CA GLY A 184 5.38 26.23 6.75
C GLY A 184 5.10 27.69 7.05
N THR A 185 3.98 28.26 6.55
CA THR A 185 3.68 29.69 6.64
C THR A 185 2.91 30.03 7.92
N PHE A 186 1.78 29.37 8.18
CA PHE A 186 0.93 29.68 9.34
C PHE A 186 1.47 29.06 10.63
N ARG A 187 2.40 28.10 10.53
CA ARG A 187 3.01 27.42 11.67
C ARG A 187 2.01 26.75 12.62
N TRP A 188 0.96 26.13 12.05
CA TRP A 188 -0.04 25.41 12.84
C TRP A 188 0.47 24.06 13.38
N GLY A 189 1.74 23.71 13.17
CA GLY A 189 2.37 22.51 13.68
C GLY A 189 1.63 21.23 13.22
N VAL A 190 1.42 20.31 14.17
CA VAL A 190 0.75 19.02 13.89
C VAL A 190 -0.70 19.17 13.41
N ALA A 191 -1.41 20.18 13.90
CA ALA A 191 -2.78 20.45 13.48
C ALA A 191 -2.83 20.85 12.00
N GLY A 192 -1.87 21.67 11.54
CA GLY A 192 -1.75 22.09 10.14
C GLY A 192 -1.53 20.90 9.20
N ALA A 193 -0.63 20.01 9.56
CA ALA A 193 -0.35 18.79 8.79
C ALA A 193 -1.58 17.85 8.73
N ALA A 194 -2.26 17.65 9.86
CA ALA A 194 -3.46 16.82 9.91
C ALA A 194 -4.61 17.38 9.05
N VAL A 195 -4.83 18.70 9.08
CA VAL A 195 -5.85 19.37 8.26
C VAL A 195 -5.48 19.31 6.77
N ALA A 196 -4.22 19.54 6.41
CA ALA A 196 -3.74 19.45 5.03
C ALA A 196 -3.98 18.05 4.45
N SER A 197 -3.59 17.03 5.20
CA SER A 197 -3.82 15.62 4.83
C SER A 197 -5.31 15.29 4.76
N GLY A 198 -6.11 15.75 5.72
CA GLY A 198 -7.56 15.55 5.72
C GLY A 198 -8.26 16.16 4.51
N ILE A 199 -7.93 17.39 4.13
CA ILE A 199 -8.47 18.05 2.94
C ILE A 199 -8.06 17.29 1.67
N SER A 200 -6.79 16.89 1.56
CA SER A 200 -6.33 16.12 0.40
C SER A 200 -7.05 14.77 0.28
N GLN A 201 -7.31 14.10 1.39
CA GLN A 201 -8.10 12.85 1.43
C GLN A 201 -9.56 13.08 1.00
N CYS A 202 -10.16 14.23 1.37
CA CYS A 202 -11.49 14.61 0.88
C CYS A 202 -11.51 14.83 -0.64
N ILE A 203 -10.45 15.37 -1.22
CA ILE A 203 -10.29 15.48 -2.69
C ILE A 203 -10.16 14.08 -3.30
N GLY A 204 -9.25 13.26 -2.77
CA GLY A 204 -8.96 11.92 -3.28
C GLY A 204 -10.11 10.93 -3.19
N GLY A 205 -10.94 11.03 -2.12
CA GLY A 205 -12.14 10.21 -1.93
C GLY A 205 -13.41 10.83 -2.50
N GLY A 206 -13.56 12.15 -2.40
CA GLY A 206 -14.76 12.88 -2.80
C GLY A 206 -14.93 13.01 -4.31
N LEU A 207 -13.87 13.30 -5.05
CA LEU A 207 -13.97 13.42 -6.52
C LEU A 207 -14.42 12.13 -7.20
N PRO A 208 -13.85 10.93 -6.88
CA PRO A 208 -14.38 9.69 -7.42
C PRO A 208 -15.82 9.40 -6.96
N LEU A 209 -16.16 9.70 -5.71
CA LEU A 209 -17.52 9.51 -5.22
C LEU A 209 -18.52 10.32 -6.05
N LEU A 210 -18.23 11.60 -6.30
CA LEU A 210 -19.07 12.46 -7.14
C LEU A 210 -19.16 11.96 -8.58
N TYR A 211 -18.05 11.41 -9.14
CA TYR A 211 -18.04 10.83 -10.48
C TYR A 211 -18.97 9.62 -10.58
N PHE A 212 -18.94 8.70 -9.61
CA PHE A 212 -19.79 7.51 -9.63
C PHE A 212 -21.25 7.75 -9.22
N MET A 213 -21.54 8.87 -8.54
CA MET A 213 -22.91 9.31 -8.21
C MET A 213 -23.65 9.88 -9.43
N LYS A 214 -22.92 10.46 -10.38
CA LYS A 214 -23.48 11.01 -11.61
C LYS A 214 -23.52 9.94 -12.71
N GLU A 215 -24.31 10.21 -13.75
CA GLU A 215 -24.21 9.46 -15.00
C GLU A 215 -22.79 9.61 -15.56
N ASN A 216 -22.16 8.49 -15.87
CA ASN A 216 -20.78 8.45 -16.31
C ASN A 216 -20.59 7.41 -17.41
N ASP A 217 -19.47 7.50 -18.09
CA ASP A 217 -19.09 6.67 -19.24
C ASP A 217 -18.28 5.42 -18.86
N SER A 218 -18.31 5.02 -17.57
CA SER A 218 -17.60 3.84 -17.07
C SER A 218 -18.52 2.61 -16.97
N THR A 219 -17.90 1.46 -16.69
CA THR A 219 -18.60 0.21 -16.45
C THR A 219 -19.33 0.18 -15.11
N LEU A 220 -18.88 1.01 -14.15
CA LEU A 220 -19.40 1.08 -12.78
C LEU A 220 -20.12 2.40 -12.51
N ARG A 221 -21.20 2.29 -11.73
CA ARG A 221 -21.96 3.44 -11.20
C ARG A 221 -22.62 3.08 -9.87
N LEU A 222 -22.88 4.07 -9.04
CA LEU A 222 -23.68 3.86 -7.84
C LEU A 222 -25.16 3.71 -8.20
N VAL A 223 -25.77 2.65 -7.68
CA VAL A 223 -27.17 2.29 -7.91
C VAL A 223 -27.88 2.07 -6.56
N PRO A 224 -29.20 2.18 -6.48
CA PRO A 224 -29.92 1.74 -5.29
C PRO A 224 -29.60 0.28 -4.97
N ALA A 225 -29.08 0.03 -3.78
CA ALA A 225 -28.76 -1.32 -3.31
C ALA A 225 -29.05 -1.44 -1.81
N LYS A 226 -29.62 -2.56 -1.40
CA LYS A 226 -29.76 -2.93 0.01
C LYS A 226 -28.40 -3.46 0.51
N ILE A 227 -28.06 -3.19 1.76
CA ILE A 227 -26.83 -3.69 2.35
C ILE A 227 -27.01 -5.18 2.64
N GLU A 228 -26.13 -6.00 2.06
CA GLU A 228 -26.02 -7.42 2.32
C GLU A 228 -24.64 -7.70 2.91
N MET A 229 -24.59 -8.35 4.06
CA MET A 229 -23.31 -8.61 4.75
C MET A 229 -22.44 -9.63 4.01
N LYS A 230 -23.05 -10.61 3.31
CA LYS A 230 -22.31 -11.70 2.64
C LYS A 230 -21.31 -11.18 1.57
N PRO A 231 -21.67 -10.28 0.63
CA PRO A 231 -20.70 -9.70 -0.31
C PRO A 231 -19.64 -8.87 0.38
N ILE A 232 -19.99 -8.12 1.43
CA ILE A 232 -19.04 -7.26 2.18
C ILE A 232 -18.01 -8.15 2.90
N LEU A 233 -18.44 -9.17 3.62
CA LEU A 233 -17.54 -10.10 4.31
C LEU A 233 -16.67 -10.88 3.32
N LYS A 234 -17.22 -11.25 2.15
CA LYS A 234 -16.45 -11.91 1.11
C LYS A 234 -15.36 -10.99 0.54
N ALA A 235 -15.68 -9.72 0.29
CA ALA A 235 -14.70 -8.73 -0.14
C ALA A 235 -13.63 -8.48 0.94
N ALA A 236 -14.04 -8.34 2.21
CA ALA A 236 -13.14 -8.17 3.33
C ALA A 236 -12.19 -9.37 3.49
N GLY A 237 -12.72 -10.60 3.47
CA GLY A 237 -11.91 -11.81 3.53
C GLY A 237 -10.95 -11.94 2.36
N ASN A 238 -11.39 -11.57 1.15
CA ASN A 238 -10.56 -11.64 -0.04
C ASN A 238 -9.44 -10.59 -0.07
N GLY A 239 -9.66 -9.40 0.50
CA GLY A 239 -8.65 -8.35 0.61
C GLY A 239 -7.90 -8.32 1.95
N SER A 240 -8.11 -9.30 2.83
CA SER A 240 -7.50 -9.35 4.17
C SER A 240 -5.97 -9.37 4.16
N SER A 241 -5.36 -9.84 3.07
CA SER A 241 -3.91 -9.79 2.83
C SER A 241 -3.33 -8.38 2.96
N GLU A 242 -4.05 -7.34 2.55
CA GLU A 242 -3.60 -5.96 2.64
C GLU A 242 -3.57 -5.46 4.10
N LEU A 243 -4.61 -5.76 4.86
CA LEU A 243 -4.65 -5.41 6.28
C LEU A 243 -3.56 -6.16 7.07
N MET A 244 -3.38 -7.46 6.80
CA MET A 244 -2.31 -8.28 7.37
C MET A 244 -0.93 -7.68 7.08
N THR A 245 -0.69 -7.23 5.84
CA THR A 245 0.57 -6.60 5.45
C THR A 245 0.84 -5.33 6.26
N ASN A 246 -0.16 -4.45 6.41
CA ASN A 246 -0.01 -3.20 7.17
C ASN A 246 0.30 -3.44 8.65
N ILE A 247 -0.43 -4.36 9.29
CA ILE A 247 -0.20 -4.72 10.71
C ILE A 247 1.19 -5.33 10.87
N SER A 248 1.54 -6.29 10.02
CA SER A 248 2.84 -6.97 10.05
C SER A 248 4.01 -6.00 9.87
N SER A 249 3.89 -5.06 8.93
CA SER A 249 4.95 -4.08 8.66
C SER A 249 5.26 -3.22 9.87
N SER A 250 4.25 -2.81 10.63
CA SER A 250 4.43 -2.03 11.87
C SER A 250 5.18 -2.81 12.94
N ILE A 251 4.84 -4.09 13.13
CA ILE A 251 5.51 -4.97 14.10
C ILE A 251 6.96 -5.20 13.69
N ILE A 252 7.19 -5.55 12.44
CA ILE A 252 8.52 -5.86 11.91
C ILE A 252 9.43 -4.64 11.94
N SER A 253 8.94 -3.45 11.60
CA SER A 253 9.72 -2.20 11.69
C SER A 253 10.24 -1.97 13.12
N SER A 254 9.41 -2.23 14.13
CA SER A 254 9.82 -2.12 15.54
C SER A 254 10.92 -3.12 15.91
N ILE A 255 10.83 -4.36 15.42
CA ILE A 255 11.85 -5.39 15.66
C ILE A 255 13.16 -5.04 14.95
N TYR A 256 13.11 -4.53 13.72
CA TYR A 256 14.29 -4.04 13.00
C TYR A 256 15.01 -2.94 13.78
N ASN A 257 14.27 -1.92 14.24
CA ASN A 257 14.85 -0.84 15.03
C ASN A 257 15.51 -1.35 16.32
N PHE A 258 14.89 -2.32 17.00
CA PHE A 258 15.48 -2.94 18.18
C PHE A 258 16.78 -3.68 17.87
N GLN A 259 16.81 -4.48 16.81
CA GLN A 259 18.02 -5.21 16.40
C GLN A 259 19.13 -4.26 15.93
N LEU A 260 18.78 -3.23 15.14
CA LEU A 260 19.75 -2.23 14.69
C LEU A 260 20.37 -1.49 15.86
N MET A 261 19.55 -1.05 16.83
CA MET A 261 20.06 -0.39 18.03
C MET A 261 20.99 -1.28 18.85
N LYS A 262 20.68 -2.58 18.94
CA LYS A 262 21.48 -3.56 19.67
C LYS A 262 22.84 -3.86 19.02
N TYR A 263 22.90 -3.98 17.67
CA TYR A 263 24.09 -4.44 16.97
C TYR A 263 24.95 -3.31 16.38
N ILE A 264 24.33 -2.18 16.01
CA ILE A 264 25.01 -1.09 15.29
C ILE A 264 24.88 0.24 16.06
N GLY A 265 23.77 0.44 16.79
CA GLY A 265 23.46 1.70 17.46
C GLY A 265 22.66 2.67 16.57
N GLU A 266 22.73 3.97 16.88
CA GLU A 266 21.95 5.02 16.23
C GLU A 266 22.21 5.11 14.72
N ASP A 267 23.46 4.92 14.29
CA ASP A 267 23.84 4.94 12.86
C ASP A 267 23.14 3.85 12.07
N GLY A 268 22.92 2.66 12.68
CA GLY A 268 22.17 1.59 12.06
C GLY A 268 20.71 1.96 11.82
N VAL A 269 20.06 2.58 12.80
CA VAL A 269 18.67 3.05 12.70
C VAL A 269 18.56 4.16 11.65
N ALA A 270 19.52 5.08 11.61
CA ALA A 270 19.56 6.16 10.62
C ALA A 270 19.75 5.61 9.19
N ALA A 271 20.68 4.66 8.98
CA ALA A 271 20.89 4.00 7.71
C ALA A 271 19.62 3.26 7.24
N TYR A 272 18.94 2.54 8.14
CA TYR A 272 17.69 1.85 7.84
C TYR A 272 16.57 2.81 7.44
N GLY A 273 16.50 3.97 8.08
CA GLY A 273 15.55 5.02 7.68
C GLY A 273 15.70 5.43 6.22
N VAL A 274 16.93 5.61 5.74
CA VAL A 274 17.22 5.93 4.33
C VAL A 274 16.79 4.77 3.41
N LEU A 275 17.10 3.52 3.78
CA LEU A 275 16.68 2.35 3.03
C LEU A 275 15.16 2.28 2.90
N MET A 276 14.43 2.55 3.98
CA MET A 276 12.97 2.52 4.02
C MET A 276 12.33 3.50 3.02
N TYR A 277 12.83 4.74 2.92
CA TYR A 277 12.30 5.72 1.97
C TYR A 277 12.40 5.22 0.52
N VAL A 278 13.54 4.64 0.15
CA VAL A 278 13.73 4.11 -1.20
C VAL A 278 12.90 2.84 -1.42
N GLN A 279 12.84 1.97 -0.42
CA GLN A 279 12.04 0.76 -0.46
C GLN A 279 10.55 1.08 -0.71
N PHE A 280 9.99 2.11 -0.06
CA PHE A 280 8.61 2.52 -0.27
C PHE A 280 8.31 2.85 -1.74
N ILE A 281 9.22 3.57 -2.41
CA ILE A 281 9.05 3.92 -3.84
C ILE A 281 9.13 2.66 -4.71
N PHE A 282 10.06 1.75 -4.45
CA PHE A 282 10.24 0.54 -5.25
C PHE A 282 9.10 -0.46 -5.04
N ILE A 283 8.65 -0.65 -3.80
CA ILE A 283 7.49 -1.48 -3.50
C ILE A 283 6.22 -0.90 -4.13
N ALA A 284 6.08 0.43 -4.16
CA ALA A 284 4.95 1.10 -4.81
C ALA A 284 4.82 0.74 -6.30
N ILE A 285 5.94 0.49 -6.99
CA ILE A 285 5.92 0.02 -8.40
C ILE A 285 5.27 -1.36 -8.49
N TYR A 286 5.66 -2.30 -7.62
CA TYR A 286 5.09 -3.65 -7.60
C TYR A 286 3.61 -3.66 -7.20
N ILE A 287 3.26 -2.91 -6.15
CA ILE A 287 1.87 -2.77 -5.69
C ILE A 287 1.01 -2.13 -6.79
N GLY A 288 1.51 -1.07 -7.43
CA GLY A 288 0.80 -0.39 -8.52
C GLY A 288 0.54 -1.31 -9.71
N TYR A 289 1.50 -2.17 -10.07
CA TYR A 289 1.29 -3.20 -11.07
C TYR A 289 0.25 -4.23 -10.62
N ALA A 290 0.36 -4.72 -9.39
CA ALA A 290 -0.53 -5.74 -8.83
C ALA A 290 -1.98 -5.26 -8.80
N ILE A 291 -2.23 -4.05 -8.27
CA ILE A 291 -3.56 -3.43 -8.25
C ILE A 291 -4.07 -3.16 -9.67
N GLY A 292 -3.18 -2.73 -10.57
CA GLY A 292 -3.51 -2.42 -11.96
C GLY A 292 -3.93 -3.64 -12.76
N SER A 293 -3.30 -4.79 -12.54
CA SER A 293 -3.58 -6.02 -13.28
C SER A 293 -4.72 -6.86 -12.67
N ALA A 294 -4.98 -6.74 -11.36
CA ALA A 294 -5.96 -7.54 -10.65
C ALA A 294 -7.38 -7.50 -11.24
N PRO A 295 -7.97 -6.34 -11.63
CA PRO A 295 -9.31 -6.32 -12.24
C PRO A 295 -9.39 -7.06 -13.58
N VAL A 296 -8.33 -7.03 -14.39
CA VAL A 296 -8.25 -7.75 -15.66
C VAL A 296 -8.25 -9.25 -15.41
N ILE A 297 -7.42 -9.72 -14.48
CA ILE A 297 -7.34 -11.13 -14.08
C ILE A 297 -8.69 -11.60 -13.53
N SER A 298 -9.32 -10.82 -12.64
CA SER A 298 -10.63 -11.14 -12.06
C SER A 298 -11.74 -11.19 -13.10
N TYR A 299 -11.71 -10.29 -14.07
CA TYR A 299 -12.67 -10.26 -15.17
C TYR A 299 -12.59 -11.54 -16.01
N HIS A 300 -11.39 -11.90 -16.49
CA HIS A 300 -11.19 -13.09 -17.30
C HIS A 300 -11.45 -14.38 -16.52
N TYR A 301 -11.13 -14.41 -15.24
CA TYR A 301 -11.54 -15.51 -14.36
C TYR A 301 -13.07 -15.61 -14.26
N GLY A 302 -13.79 -14.50 -14.15
CA GLY A 302 -15.25 -14.47 -14.14
C GLY A 302 -15.89 -14.88 -15.47
N ALA A 303 -15.25 -14.51 -16.58
CA ALA A 303 -15.66 -14.85 -17.94
C ALA A 303 -15.27 -16.27 -18.38
N GLU A 304 -14.62 -17.05 -17.49
CA GLU A 304 -14.11 -18.41 -17.78
C GLU A 304 -13.15 -18.44 -19.00
N ASN A 305 -12.46 -17.32 -19.26
CA ASN A 305 -11.50 -17.18 -20.35
C ASN A 305 -10.11 -17.64 -19.90
N GLU A 306 -9.90 -18.96 -19.89
CA GLU A 306 -8.64 -19.57 -19.48
C GLU A 306 -7.45 -19.13 -20.32
N HIS A 307 -7.66 -18.92 -21.63
CA HIS A 307 -6.60 -18.50 -22.53
C HIS A 307 -6.02 -17.16 -22.12
N GLU A 308 -6.88 -16.18 -21.83
CA GLU A 308 -6.42 -14.85 -21.41
C GLU A 308 -5.91 -14.87 -19.96
N LEU A 309 -6.47 -15.71 -19.09
CA LEU A 309 -5.96 -15.88 -17.74
C LEU A 309 -4.50 -16.40 -17.74
N LYS A 310 -4.21 -17.43 -18.54
CA LYS A 310 -2.84 -17.93 -18.77
C LYS A 310 -1.93 -16.85 -19.35
N ASN A 311 -2.42 -16.12 -20.35
CA ASN A 311 -1.69 -15.03 -20.98
C ASN A 311 -1.30 -13.94 -19.96
N MET A 312 -2.26 -13.50 -19.14
CA MET A 312 -2.03 -12.50 -18.08
C MET A 312 -1.04 -13.00 -17.02
N PHE A 313 -1.17 -14.27 -16.59
CA PHE A 313 -0.27 -14.86 -15.61
C PHE A 313 1.17 -14.88 -16.11
N HIS A 314 1.43 -15.46 -17.30
CA HIS A 314 2.80 -15.55 -17.84
C HIS A 314 3.43 -14.18 -18.09
N LYS A 315 2.66 -13.23 -18.63
CA LYS A 315 3.15 -11.88 -18.86
C LYS A 315 3.47 -11.16 -17.56
N SER A 316 2.63 -11.32 -16.55
CA SER A 316 2.85 -10.70 -15.24
C SER A 316 4.09 -11.27 -14.54
N ILE A 317 4.29 -12.58 -14.56
CA ILE A 317 5.51 -13.20 -14.02
C ILE A 317 6.76 -12.67 -14.76
N SER A 318 6.73 -12.63 -16.09
CA SER A 318 7.84 -12.08 -16.89
C SER A 318 8.13 -10.61 -16.55
N ILE A 319 7.10 -9.79 -16.38
CA ILE A 319 7.23 -8.38 -15.99
C ILE A 319 7.79 -8.27 -14.57
N MET A 320 7.33 -9.09 -13.62
CA MET A 320 7.83 -9.06 -12.23
C MET A 320 9.30 -9.45 -12.14
N ILE A 321 9.73 -10.47 -12.89
CA ILE A 321 11.14 -10.86 -12.95
C ILE A 321 11.98 -9.72 -13.56
N SER A 322 11.52 -9.14 -14.67
CA SER A 322 12.23 -8.04 -15.33
C SER A 322 12.33 -6.81 -14.41
N LEU A 323 11.24 -6.42 -13.76
CA LEU A 323 11.23 -5.32 -12.79
C LEU A 323 12.13 -5.64 -11.59
N GLY A 324 12.12 -6.88 -11.09
CA GLY A 324 12.99 -7.31 -9.99
C GLY A 324 14.48 -7.10 -10.33
N ILE A 325 14.91 -7.54 -11.52
CA ILE A 325 16.28 -7.34 -12.00
C ILE A 325 16.60 -5.85 -12.16
N ILE A 326 15.72 -5.10 -12.85
CA ILE A 326 15.93 -3.67 -13.11
C ILE A 326 16.02 -2.89 -11.78
N LEU A 327 15.09 -3.10 -10.85
CA LEU A 327 15.07 -2.37 -9.57
C LEU A 327 16.26 -2.76 -8.69
N THR A 328 16.67 -4.03 -8.67
CA THR A 328 17.86 -4.46 -7.94
C THR A 328 19.13 -3.79 -8.49
N ILE A 329 19.34 -3.83 -9.80
CA ILE A 329 20.48 -3.15 -10.44
C ILE A 329 20.44 -1.64 -10.18
N SER A 330 19.27 -1.03 -10.36
CA SER A 330 19.08 0.41 -10.11
C SER A 330 19.39 0.76 -8.67
N ALA A 331 18.93 -0.04 -7.69
CA ALA A 331 19.20 0.18 -6.28
C ALA A 331 20.71 0.10 -5.97
N ILE A 332 21.42 -0.91 -6.50
CA ILE A 332 22.86 -1.09 -6.28
C ILE A 332 23.63 0.08 -6.90
N VAL A 333 23.28 0.48 -8.13
CA VAL A 333 23.96 1.58 -8.84
C VAL A 333 23.69 2.92 -8.19
N LEU A 334 22.46 3.16 -7.74
CA LEU A 334 22.05 4.41 -7.10
C LEU A 334 22.41 4.48 -5.61
N ALA A 335 22.80 3.39 -4.96
CA ALA A 335 23.12 3.36 -3.53
C ALA A 335 24.10 4.45 -3.10
N PRO A 336 25.23 4.71 -3.79
CA PRO A 336 26.14 5.81 -3.40
C PRO A 336 25.51 7.19 -3.59
N VAL A 337 24.73 7.39 -4.66
CA VAL A 337 24.06 8.68 -4.92
C VAL A 337 23.01 8.97 -3.87
N LEU A 338 22.18 7.98 -3.55
CA LEU A 338 21.16 8.10 -2.50
C LEU A 338 21.79 8.29 -1.12
N GLY A 339 22.83 7.51 -0.81
CA GLY A 339 23.60 7.69 0.43
C GLY A 339 24.16 9.12 0.55
N HIS A 340 24.72 9.67 -0.54
CA HIS A 340 25.24 11.04 -0.51
C HIS A 340 24.15 12.09 -0.31
N ILE A 341 22.98 11.93 -0.92
CA ILE A 341 21.86 12.87 -0.77
C ILE A 341 21.33 12.89 0.67
N PHE A 342 21.18 11.73 1.32
CA PHE A 342 20.56 11.65 2.64
C PHE A 342 21.54 11.80 3.80
N VAL A 343 22.75 11.26 3.68
CA VAL A 343 23.73 11.15 4.78
C VAL A 343 25.15 11.52 4.38
N GLY A 344 25.34 12.26 3.28
CA GLY A 344 26.65 12.68 2.76
C GLY A 344 27.44 13.62 3.67
N TYR A 345 26.82 14.13 4.74
CA TYR A 345 27.47 14.96 5.76
C TYR A 345 28.30 14.14 6.76
N ASP A 346 28.10 12.82 6.85
CA ASP A 346 28.83 11.91 7.71
C ASP A 346 29.39 10.74 6.90
N GLN A 347 30.72 10.64 6.79
CA GLN A 347 31.39 9.64 5.97
C GLN A 347 31.20 8.20 6.49
N VAL A 348 31.10 8.02 7.81
CA VAL A 348 30.91 6.71 8.43
C VAL A 348 29.51 6.20 8.13
N LEU A 349 28.50 7.05 8.37
CA LEU A 349 27.10 6.76 8.10
C LEU A 349 26.84 6.56 6.60
N PHE A 350 27.50 7.36 5.74
CA PHE A 350 27.44 7.20 4.29
C PHE A 350 27.93 5.81 3.83
N ASN A 351 29.10 5.38 4.34
CA ASN A 351 29.66 4.08 3.99
C ASN A 351 28.78 2.95 4.48
N LEU A 352 28.28 3.04 5.72
CA LEU A 352 27.33 2.07 6.30
C LEU A 352 26.05 1.98 5.47
N THR A 353 25.44 3.13 5.16
CA THR A 353 24.19 3.21 4.39
C THR A 353 24.35 2.63 2.99
N THR A 354 25.45 3.00 2.30
CA THR A 354 25.72 2.50 0.94
C THR A 354 25.95 0.98 0.93
N TYR A 355 26.67 0.46 1.92
CA TYR A 355 26.91 -0.98 2.07
C TYR A 355 25.62 -1.73 2.38
N ALA A 356 24.88 -1.27 3.39
CA ALA A 356 23.58 -1.83 3.77
C ALA A 356 22.59 -1.85 2.60
N PHE A 357 22.56 -0.77 1.82
CA PHE A 357 21.68 -0.65 0.66
C PHE A 357 21.98 -1.70 -0.41
N LYS A 358 23.26 -1.94 -0.70
CA LYS A 358 23.68 -2.96 -1.67
C LYS A 358 23.22 -4.36 -1.26
N LEU A 359 23.38 -4.73 0.03
CA LEU A 359 22.94 -6.02 0.54
C LEU A 359 21.41 -6.14 0.51
N PHE A 360 20.72 -5.12 0.99
CA PHE A 360 19.25 -5.10 1.04
C PHE A 360 18.60 -5.18 -0.35
N SER A 361 19.24 -4.60 -1.37
CA SER A 361 18.70 -4.49 -2.73
C SER A 361 18.36 -5.84 -3.38
N PHE A 362 19.05 -6.91 -3.00
CA PHE A 362 18.75 -8.25 -3.52
C PHE A 362 17.34 -8.74 -3.17
N SER A 363 16.71 -8.16 -2.15
CA SER A 363 15.32 -8.49 -1.81
C SER A 363 14.35 -8.15 -2.94
N PHE A 364 14.61 -7.11 -3.72
CA PHE A 364 13.75 -6.67 -4.82
C PHE A 364 13.59 -7.73 -5.92
N LEU A 365 14.54 -8.67 -6.06
CA LEU A 365 14.41 -9.79 -6.99
C LEU A 365 13.20 -10.67 -6.70
N PHE A 366 12.84 -10.81 -5.43
CA PHE A 366 11.79 -11.73 -4.96
C PHE A 366 10.51 -11.00 -4.59
N THR A 367 10.61 -9.77 -4.10
CA THR A 367 9.48 -8.98 -3.58
C THR A 367 8.35 -8.82 -4.60
N GLY A 368 8.68 -8.51 -5.86
CA GLY A 368 7.67 -8.34 -6.92
C GLY A 368 6.87 -9.60 -7.19
N LEU A 369 7.53 -10.75 -7.24
CA LEU A 369 6.89 -12.05 -7.44
C LEU A 369 5.94 -12.40 -6.29
N ASN A 370 6.36 -12.14 -5.04
CA ASN A 370 5.55 -12.41 -3.86
C ASN A 370 4.31 -11.52 -3.80
N ILE A 371 4.47 -10.20 -4.05
CA ILE A 371 3.35 -9.24 -4.10
C ILE A 371 2.37 -9.63 -5.20
N PHE A 372 2.87 -9.94 -6.39
CA PHE A 372 2.03 -10.36 -7.49
C PHE A 372 1.29 -11.67 -7.17
N SER A 373 1.96 -12.67 -6.60
CA SER A 373 1.36 -13.96 -6.24
C SER A 373 0.19 -13.80 -5.27
N SER A 374 0.37 -12.99 -4.21
CA SER A 374 -0.72 -12.68 -3.28
C SER A 374 -1.89 -11.97 -3.99
N SER A 375 -1.60 -10.93 -4.77
CA SER A 375 -2.60 -10.17 -5.52
C SER A 375 -3.31 -11.03 -6.59
N PHE A 376 -2.59 -11.97 -7.22
CA PHE A 376 -3.15 -12.91 -8.18
C PHE A 376 -4.21 -13.81 -7.55
N PHE A 377 -3.94 -14.37 -6.36
CA PHE A 377 -4.95 -15.16 -5.64
C PHE A 377 -6.10 -14.31 -5.12
N THR A 378 -5.87 -13.06 -4.72
CA THR A 378 -6.95 -12.10 -4.45
C THR A 378 -7.83 -11.90 -5.70
N ALA A 379 -7.21 -11.70 -6.87
CA ALA A 379 -7.91 -11.54 -8.14
C ALA A 379 -8.72 -12.78 -8.54
N LEU A 380 -8.24 -13.98 -8.22
CA LEU A 380 -8.97 -15.24 -8.38
C LEU A 380 -10.08 -15.44 -7.32
N ASN A 381 -10.28 -14.46 -6.42
CA ASN A 381 -11.19 -14.53 -5.30
C ASN A 381 -10.86 -15.66 -4.28
N ASN A 382 -9.59 -16.00 -4.15
CA ASN A 382 -9.05 -16.90 -3.14
C ASN A 382 -8.28 -16.11 -2.06
N GLY A 383 -9.02 -15.40 -1.23
CA GLY A 383 -8.45 -14.54 -0.18
C GLY A 383 -7.67 -15.33 0.89
N VAL A 384 -7.98 -16.61 1.10
CA VAL A 384 -7.28 -17.44 2.09
C VAL A 384 -5.83 -17.66 1.68
N ILE A 385 -5.58 -18.08 0.44
CA ILE A 385 -4.21 -18.27 -0.07
C ILE A 385 -3.47 -16.94 -0.13
N SER A 386 -4.13 -15.88 -0.60
CA SER A 386 -3.56 -14.54 -0.60
C SER A 386 -3.13 -14.09 0.80
N ALA A 387 -3.98 -14.28 1.81
CA ALA A 387 -3.66 -13.95 3.20
C ALA A 387 -2.50 -14.78 3.75
N ILE A 388 -2.45 -16.09 3.45
CA ILE A 388 -1.34 -16.96 3.87
C ILE A 388 -0.02 -16.47 3.26
N ILE A 389 0.02 -16.21 1.96
CA ILE A 389 1.23 -15.70 1.28
C ILE A 389 1.67 -14.37 1.91
N SER A 390 0.75 -13.42 2.09
CA SER A 390 1.08 -12.11 2.66
C SER A 390 1.55 -12.22 4.12
N PHE A 391 0.84 -12.96 4.95
CA PHE A 391 1.19 -13.12 6.37
C PHE A 391 2.53 -13.81 6.56
N THR A 392 2.76 -14.92 5.85
CA THR A 392 4.05 -15.64 5.95
C THR A 392 5.20 -14.77 5.47
N ARG A 393 5.00 -14.03 4.38
CA ARG A 393 5.99 -13.11 3.82
C ARG A 393 6.30 -11.95 4.77
N THR A 394 5.27 -11.23 5.21
CA THR A 394 5.45 -9.94 5.90
C THR A 394 5.66 -10.06 7.41
N LEU A 395 5.26 -11.19 8.03
CA LEU A 395 5.46 -11.41 9.45
C LEU A 395 6.38 -12.60 9.73
N VAL A 396 6.00 -13.80 9.30
CA VAL A 396 6.67 -15.03 9.76
C VAL A 396 8.14 -15.07 9.29
N PHE A 397 8.38 -14.97 8.00
CA PHE A 397 9.76 -15.03 7.47
C PHE A 397 10.58 -13.79 7.85
N GLN A 398 9.97 -12.61 7.90
CA GLN A 398 10.66 -11.41 8.35
C GLN A 398 11.09 -11.52 9.81
N MET A 399 10.19 -11.99 10.69
CA MET A 399 10.49 -12.17 12.11
C MET A 399 11.60 -13.21 12.33
N ILE A 400 11.50 -14.37 11.67
CA ILE A 400 12.52 -15.42 11.77
C ILE A 400 13.87 -14.88 11.27
N ALA A 401 13.90 -14.24 10.10
CA ALA A 401 15.14 -13.76 9.51
C ALA A 401 15.82 -12.69 10.38
N ILE A 402 15.06 -11.68 10.85
CA ILE A 402 15.64 -10.58 11.65
C ILE A 402 16.08 -11.01 13.05
N LEU A 403 15.52 -12.08 13.60
CA LEU A 403 15.91 -12.60 14.90
C LEU A 403 17.07 -13.61 14.79
N VAL A 404 17.10 -14.44 13.74
CA VAL A 404 18.06 -15.54 13.62
C VAL A 404 19.34 -15.13 12.87
N LEU A 405 19.23 -14.42 11.74
CA LEU A 405 20.40 -14.09 10.92
C LEU A 405 21.43 -13.22 11.63
N PRO A 406 21.08 -12.24 12.47
CA PRO A 406 22.06 -11.48 13.21
C PRO A 406 22.87 -12.30 14.21
N LEU A 407 22.35 -13.44 14.68
CA LEU A 407 23.10 -14.37 15.54
C LEU A 407 24.21 -15.10 14.76
N LEU A 408 24.05 -15.28 13.44
CA LEU A 408 24.98 -16.00 12.58
C LEU A 408 25.93 -15.06 11.82
N LEU A 409 25.40 -13.94 11.33
CA LEU A 409 26.07 -13.00 10.42
C LEU A 409 26.27 -11.61 11.02
N GLN A 410 25.94 -11.41 12.28
CA GLN A 410 26.03 -10.13 12.97
C GLN A 410 25.28 -9.00 12.21
N THR A 411 25.93 -7.89 11.94
CA THR A 411 25.34 -6.72 11.26
C THR A 411 24.85 -7.05 9.86
N ASP A 412 25.58 -7.88 9.10
CA ASP A 412 25.17 -8.29 7.75
C ASP A 412 23.89 -9.11 7.77
N GLY A 413 23.68 -9.89 8.85
CA GLY A 413 22.43 -10.62 9.06
C GLY A 413 21.21 -9.71 9.15
N ILE A 414 21.33 -8.51 9.67
CA ILE A 414 20.23 -7.54 9.72
C ILE A 414 19.89 -7.07 8.30
N TRP A 415 20.88 -6.67 7.51
CA TRP A 415 20.67 -6.17 6.15
C TRP A 415 20.17 -7.24 5.19
N LEU A 416 20.63 -8.49 5.37
CA LEU A 416 20.21 -9.63 4.57
C LEU A 416 18.87 -10.23 5.01
N SER A 417 18.35 -9.87 6.19
CA SER A 417 17.09 -10.46 6.72
C SER A 417 15.93 -10.32 5.74
N ASN A 418 15.78 -9.16 5.10
CA ASN A 418 14.72 -8.96 4.12
C ASN A 418 14.91 -9.84 2.86
N VAL A 419 16.16 -10.08 2.44
CA VAL A 419 16.47 -10.94 1.28
C VAL A 419 16.06 -12.39 1.56
N PHE A 420 16.47 -12.92 2.73
CA PHE A 420 16.13 -14.29 3.12
C PHE A 420 14.64 -14.47 3.39
N ALA A 421 13.98 -13.47 3.98
CA ALA A 421 12.55 -13.49 4.20
C ALA A 421 11.76 -13.53 2.88
N GLU A 422 12.11 -12.68 1.92
CA GLU A 422 11.47 -12.65 0.60
C GLU A 422 11.76 -13.92 -0.21
N ALA A 423 12.98 -14.46 -0.13
CA ALA A 423 13.34 -15.75 -0.77
C ALA A 423 12.54 -16.91 -0.17
N GLY A 424 12.43 -16.98 1.17
CA GLY A 424 11.59 -17.97 1.85
C GLY A 424 10.12 -17.86 1.49
N ALA A 425 9.59 -16.64 1.43
CA ALA A 425 8.22 -16.37 1.02
C ALA A 425 7.95 -16.79 -0.44
N LEU A 426 8.96 -16.65 -1.32
CA LEU A 426 8.82 -17.07 -2.72
C LEU A 426 8.61 -18.59 -2.83
N ILE A 427 9.21 -19.39 -1.96
CA ILE A 427 8.97 -20.85 -1.93
C ILE A 427 7.49 -21.12 -1.64
N VAL A 428 6.90 -20.42 -0.67
CA VAL A 428 5.47 -20.56 -0.35
C VAL A 428 4.60 -20.10 -1.52
N SER A 429 4.93 -18.95 -2.10
CA SER A 429 4.22 -18.40 -3.26
C SER A 429 4.22 -19.37 -4.44
N LEU A 430 5.39 -19.92 -4.80
CA LEU A 430 5.53 -20.89 -5.89
C LEU A 430 4.80 -22.20 -5.57
N THR A 431 4.83 -22.65 -4.32
CA THR A 431 4.11 -23.86 -3.90
C THR A 431 2.61 -23.71 -4.14
N PHE A 432 1.99 -22.61 -3.72
CA PHE A 432 0.58 -22.38 -3.99
C PHE A 432 0.28 -22.20 -5.47
N ILE A 433 1.12 -21.49 -6.22
CA ILE A 433 0.99 -21.38 -7.68
C ILE A 433 0.99 -22.75 -8.34
N LEU A 434 1.87 -23.65 -7.94
CA LEU A 434 1.94 -24.99 -8.54
C LEU A 434 0.77 -25.90 -8.15
N ILE A 435 0.36 -25.86 -6.87
CA ILE A 435 -0.78 -26.65 -6.38
C ILE A 435 -2.09 -26.23 -7.06
N GLU A 436 -2.35 -24.94 -7.12
CA GLU A 436 -3.62 -24.38 -7.59
C GLU A 436 -3.71 -24.28 -9.12
N ARG A 437 -2.62 -24.51 -9.81
CA ARG A 437 -2.54 -24.38 -11.29
C ARG A 437 -3.62 -25.18 -12.00
N LYS A 438 -3.88 -26.42 -11.55
CA LYS A 438 -4.89 -27.29 -12.17
C LYS A 438 -6.32 -26.86 -11.83
N GLY A 439 -6.53 -26.27 -10.66
CA GLY A 439 -7.85 -25.82 -10.20
C GLY A 439 -8.35 -24.56 -10.90
N TYR A 440 -7.44 -23.68 -11.29
CA TYR A 440 -7.76 -22.41 -11.94
C TYR A 440 -7.39 -22.36 -13.42
N ASN A 441 -6.70 -23.37 -13.95
CA ASN A 441 -6.31 -23.48 -15.37
C ASN A 441 -5.50 -22.26 -15.89
N TYR A 442 -4.52 -21.76 -15.10
CA TYR A 442 -3.60 -20.71 -15.55
C TYR A 442 -2.19 -21.23 -15.89
#